data_c2bdc7de9e6832a04dc808065edba709
#
_entry.id   c2bdc7de9e6832a04dc808065edba709
#
_cell.length_a   1.000
_cell.length_b   1.000
_cell.length_c   1.000
_cell.angle_alpha   90.00
_cell.angle_beta   90.00
_cell.angle_gamma   90.00
#
_symmetry.space_group_name_H-M   'P 1'
#
loop_
_entity.id
_entity.type
_entity.pdbx_description
1 polymer ?
#
loop_
_entity_poly.entity_id
_entity_poly.type
_entity_poly.pdbx_seq_one_letter_code
_entity_poly.pdbx_strand_id
1 'polypeptide(L)'
;MYKRQILLISWRSFSGNKGKPSEKNLYHDGNKVVEWLNEQGINKKDIILYGESLGTGVATELASNNKFAGVILESPFTSIADAAKIYYPYLPINILLKDRYDSKNKIKKINSPILIMHGKKDNIVPQKMGLELFENANNPKFSYFPENDDHMMEYNDELLFKIKNFINKL
;
A
#
# COMPACT_ATOMS: atom_id res chain seq x y z
N MET A 1 -6.81 -26.66 5.04
CA MET A 1 -6.47 -25.35 5.63
C MET A 1 -5.15 -24.92 5.00
N TYR A 2 -5.18 -23.95 4.10
CA TYR A 2 -3.94 -23.46 3.47
C TYR A 2 -3.17 -22.63 4.51
N LYS A 3 -1.97 -23.09 4.88
CA LYS A 3 -1.05 -22.31 5.71
C LYS A 3 -0.41 -21.24 4.82
N ARG A 4 -0.69 -19.98 5.07
CA ARG A 4 0.03 -18.86 4.45
C ARG A 4 1.15 -18.41 5.38
N GLN A 5 2.27 -18.02 4.80
CA GLN A 5 3.40 -17.45 5.52
C GLN A 5 3.32 -15.92 5.43
N ILE A 6 3.82 -15.25 6.46
CA ILE A 6 3.92 -13.79 6.50
C ILE A 6 5.40 -13.42 6.57
N LEU A 7 5.83 -12.54 5.67
CA LEU A 7 7.13 -11.91 5.70
C LEU A 7 6.94 -10.44 6.05
N LEU A 8 7.42 -10.03 7.22
CA LEU A 8 7.47 -8.64 7.63
C LEU A 8 8.83 -8.06 7.27
N ILE A 9 8.82 -6.91 6.62
CA ILE A 9 10.04 -6.22 6.21
C ILE A 9 10.21 -4.92 6.97
N SER A 10 11.43 -4.59 7.33
CA SER A 10 11.79 -3.29 7.92
C SER A 10 12.66 -2.52 6.94
N TRP A 11 12.27 -1.28 6.68
CA TRP A 11 12.95 -0.40 5.74
C TRP A 11 14.32 0.06 6.25
N ARG A 12 15.18 0.48 5.32
CA ARG A 12 16.42 1.18 5.68
C ARG A 12 16.11 2.39 6.55
N SER A 13 16.98 2.70 7.47
CA SER A 13 16.84 3.74 8.51
C SER A 13 15.83 3.42 9.62
N PHE A 14 15.12 2.29 9.54
CA PHE A 14 14.19 1.83 10.57
C PHE A 14 14.72 0.56 11.23
N SER A 15 14.35 0.32 12.49
CA SER A 15 14.69 -0.89 13.26
C SER A 15 16.20 -1.24 13.23
N GLY A 16 17.07 -0.23 13.25
CA GLY A 16 18.51 -0.43 13.23
C GLY A 16 19.13 -0.66 11.84
N ASN A 17 18.36 -0.72 10.78
CA ASN A 17 18.87 -0.83 9.41
C ASN A 17 19.59 0.46 8.99
N LYS A 18 20.76 0.31 8.37
CA LYS A 18 21.54 1.44 7.87
C LYS A 18 20.97 1.99 6.56
N GLY A 19 21.29 3.25 6.25
CA GLY A 19 21.00 3.92 4.99
C GLY A 19 20.06 5.12 5.14
N LYS A 20 19.82 5.83 4.03
CA LYS A 20 18.92 6.99 3.99
C LYS A 20 17.61 6.58 3.33
N PRO A 21 16.44 6.82 3.99
CA PRO A 21 15.15 6.56 3.38
C PRO A 21 14.92 7.58 2.26
N SER A 22 14.37 7.13 1.15
CA SER A 22 13.83 7.94 0.07
C SER A 22 12.87 7.09 -0.75
N GLU A 23 11.99 7.69 -1.52
CA GLU A 23 11.08 6.97 -2.41
C GLU A 23 11.82 5.92 -3.26
N LYS A 24 12.87 6.36 -3.97
CA LYS A 24 13.70 5.47 -4.79
C LYS A 24 14.30 4.32 -3.99
N ASN A 25 14.78 4.61 -2.79
CA ASN A 25 15.47 3.61 -1.98
C ASN A 25 14.48 2.60 -1.37
N LEU A 26 13.29 3.03 -0.94
CA LEU A 26 12.25 2.12 -0.44
C LEU A 26 11.72 1.22 -1.57
N TYR A 27 11.55 1.75 -2.77
CA TYR A 27 11.20 0.94 -3.95
C TYR A 27 12.28 -0.11 -4.26
N HIS A 28 13.55 0.28 -4.16
CA HIS A 28 14.66 -0.66 -4.33
C HIS A 28 14.63 -1.76 -3.26
N ASP A 29 14.41 -1.40 -2.00
CA ASP A 29 14.32 -2.36 -0.90
C ASP A 29 13.17 -3.37 -1.13
N GLY A 30 11.99 -2.88 -1.51
CA GLY A 30 10.86 -3.75 -1.82
C GLY A 30 11.14 -4.69 -3.01
N ASN A 31 11.78 -4.19 -4.07
CA ASN A 31 12.19 -5.05 -5.20
C ASN A 31 13.19 -6.12 -4.76
N LYS A 32 14.16 -5.79 -3.90
CA LYS A 32 15.14 -6.76 -3.38
C LYS A 32 14.48 -7.86 -2.56
N VAL A 33 13.44 -7.55 -1.80
CA VAL A 33 12.67 -8.58 -1.08
C VAL A 33 11.95 -9.51 -2.07
N VAL A 34 11.35 -8.97 -3.12
CA VAL A 34 10.68 -9.79 -4.15
C VAL A 34 11.71 -10.65 -4.92
N GLU A 35 12.88 -10.12 -5.26
CA GLU A 35 13.98 -10.86 -5.87
C GLU A 35 14.41 -12.02 -4.97
N TRP A 36 14.65 -11.75 -3.69
CA TRP A 36 15.04 -12.77 -2.71
C TRP A 36 13.97 -13.88 -2.58
N LEU A 37 12.67 -13.53 -2.54
CA LEU A 37 11.58 -14.51 -2.52
C LEU A 37 11.61 -15.40 -3.78
N ASN A 38 11.85 -14.80 -4.95
CA ASN A 38 11.99 -15.58 -6.19
C ASN A 38 13.17 -16.55 -6.14
N GLU A 39 14.31 -16.17 -5.56
CA GLU A 39 15.47 -17.03 -5.33
C GLU A 39 15.13 -18.19 -4.39
N GLN A 40 14.20 -18.00 -3.44
CA GLN A 40 13.67 -19.06 -2.58
C GLN A 40 12.57 -19.91 -3.28
N GLY A 41 12.31 -19.70 -4.57
CA GLY A 41 11.33 -20.45 -5.35
C GLY A 41 9.89 -19.95 -5.23
N ILE A 42 9.65 -18.79 -4.58
CA ILE A 42 8.33 -18.19 -4.42
C ILE A 42 8.08 -17.22 -5.56
N ASN A 43 7.14 -17.54 -6.44
CA ASN A 43 6.81 -16.69 -7.59
C ASN A 43 5.94 -15.49 -7.19
N LYS A 44 6.03 -14.39 -7.95
CA LYS A 44 5.17 -13.20 -7.73
C LYS A 44 3.69 -13.53 -7.70
N LYS A 45 3.23 -14.48 -8.53
CA LYS A 45 1.84 -14.96 -8.55
C LYS A 45 1.37 -15.65 -7.26
N ASP A 46 2.30 -16.00 -6.38
CA ASP A 46 2.04 -16.64 -5.10
C ASP A 46 2.19 -15.65 -3.92
N ILE A 47 2.56 -14.39 -4.22
CA ILE A 47 2.81 -13.32 -3.24
C ILE A 47 1.61 -12.36 -3.21
N ILE A 48 1.12 -12.05 -2.02
CA ILE A 48 0.21 -10.94 -1.76
C ILE A 48 1.03 -9.81 -1.15
N LEU A 49 1.00 -8.65 -1.79
CA LEU A 49 1.59 -7.45 -1.22
C LEU A 49 0.62 -6.84 -0.20
N TYR A 50 1.11 -6.50 0.97
CA TYR A 50 0.37 -5.76 1.98
C TYR A 50 1.13 -4.49 2.31
N GLY A 51 0.54 -3.34 2.08
CA GLY A 51 1.09 -2.03 2.43
C GLY A 51 0.16 -1.29 3.38
N GLU A 52 0.71 -0.73 4.43
CA GLU A 52 0.02 0.15 5.38
C GLU A 52 0.67 1.54 5.28
N SER A 53 -0.14 2.59 5.24
CA SER A 53 0.29 3.99 5.20
C SER A 53 1.41 4.20 4.16
N LEU A 54 2.63 4.58 4.55
CA LEU A 54 3.77 4.74 3.65
C LEU A 54 4.05 3.47 2.82
N GLY A 55 3.85 2.29 3.41
CA GLY A 55 4.02 1.00 2.73
C GLY A 55 3.08 0.82 1.53
N THR A 56 1.93 1.52 1.50
CA THR A 56 1.01 1.48 0.35
C THR A 56 1.65 2.07 -0.90
N GLY A 57 2.48 3.10 -0.76
CA GLY A 57 3.23 3.69 -1.88
C GLY A 57 4.23 2.69 -2.47
N VAL A 58 4.90 1.89 -1.63
CA VAL A 58 5.82 0.85 -2.10
C VAL A 58 5.06 -0.31 -2.73
N ALA A 59 4.00 -0.80 -2.10
CA ALA A 59 3.17 -1.88 -2.65
C ALA A 59 2.57 -1.49 -4.01
N THR A 60 2.09 -0.25 -4.15
CA THR A 60 1.58 0.31 -5.40
C THR A 60 2.65 0.36 -6.49
N GLU A 61 3.87 0.80 -6.17
CA GLU A 61 5.00 0.80 -7.12
C GLU A 61 5.31 -0.60 -7.62
N LEU A 62 5.49 -1.56 -6.71
CA LEU A 62 5.81 -2.94 -7.06
C LEU A 62 4.73 -3.57 -7.94
N ALA A 63 3.46 -3.37 -7.57
CA ALA A 63 2.32 -3.92 -8.29
C ALA A 63 2.05 -3.23 -9.63
N SER A 64 2.42 -1.95 -9.79
CA SER A 64 2.28 -1.24 -11.07
C SER A 64 3.23 -1.75 -12.15
N ASN A 65 4.33 -2.37 -11.75
CA ASN A 65 5.37 -2.90 -12.62
C ASN A 65 5.31 -4.44 -12.80
N ASN A 66 4.54 -5.13 -11.92
CA ASN A 66 4.49 -6.60 -11.92
C ASN A 66 3.10 -7.08 -11.49
N LYS A 67 2.71 -8.26 -11.96
CA LYS A 67 1.49 -8.93 -11.50
C LYS A 67 1.79 -9.82 -10.29
N PHE A 68 1.07 -9.61 -9.19
CA PHE A 68 1.10 -10.40 -7.96
C PHE A 68 -0.20 -11.19 -7.78
N ALA A 69 -0.24 -12.11 -6.81
CA ALA A 69 -1.48 -12.81 -6.46
C ALA A 69 -2.57 -11.81 -6.06
N GLY A 70 -2.22 -10.83 -5.24
CA GLY A 70 -3.11 -9.76 -4.83
C GLY A 70 -2.35 -8.60 -4.19
N VAL A 71 -3.05 -7.49 -3.98
CA VAL A 71 -2.54 -6.29 -3.34
C VAL A 71 -3.53 -5.83 -2.28
N ILE A 72 -3.07 -5.56 -1.08
CA ILE A 72 -3.86 -4.98 0.01
C ILE A 72 -3.24 -3.65 0.38
N LEU A 73 -4.03 -2.59 0.34
CA LEU A 73 -3.62 -1.24 0.70
C LEU A 73 -4.48 -0.76 1.89
N GLU A 74 -3.83 -0.51 3.02
CA GLU A 74 -4.44 -0.01 4.24
C GLU A 74 -4.05 1.45 4.46
N SER A 75 -5.04 2.32 4.63
CA SER A 75 -4.89 3.77 4.79
C SER A 75 -4.00 4.41 3.70
N PRO A 76 -4.27 4.13 2.40
CA PRO A 76 -3.44 4.60 1.31
C PRO A 76 -3.68 6.07 0.99
N PHE A 77 -2.67 6.71 0.39
CA PHE A 77 -2.70 8.09 -0.11
C PHE A 77 -2.57 8.16 -1.63
N THR A 78 -3.14 9.21 -2.24
CA THR A 78 -2.98 9.49 -3.69
C THR A 78 -1.54 9.85 -4.04
N SER A 79 -0.91 10.69 -3.21
CA SER A 79 0.52 10.96 -3.17
C SER A 79 0.89 11.61 -1.84
N ILE A 80 2.16 11.51 -1.41
CA ILE A 80 2.64 12.27 -0.24
C ILE A 80 2.50 13.77 -0.50
N ALA A 81 2.68 14.22 -1.74
CA ALA A 81 2.51 15.62 -2.10
C ALA A 81 1.06 16.10 -1.88
N ASP A 82 0.06 15.28 -2.24
CA ASP A 82 -1.35 15.63 -2.04
C ASP A 82 -1.72 15.62 -0.55
N ALA A 83 -1.22 14.64 0.20
CA ALA A 83 -1.41 14.60 1.65
C ALA A 83 -0.78 15.84 2.32
N ALA A 84 0.45 16.19 1.96
CA ALA A 84 1.13 17.37 2.51
C ALA A 84 0.40 18.69 2.20
N LYS A 85 -0.20 18.85 1.02
CA LYS A 85 -0.97 20.06 0.66
C LYS A 85 -2.18 20.30 1.57
N ILE A 86 -2.74 19.26 2.15
CA ILE A 86 -3.88 19.41 3.07
C ILE A 86 -3.45 20.12 4.34
N TYR A 87 -2.26 19.80 4.85
CA TYR A 87 -1.72 20.37 6.07
C TYR A 87 -0.95 21.67 5.85
N TYR A 88 -0.38 21.83 4.65
CA TYR A 88 0.48 22.96 4.29
C TYR A 88 0.04 23.62 2.98
N PRO A 89 -1.22 24.14 2.91
CA PRO A 89 -1.79 24.65 1.64
C PRO A 89 -1.04 25.86 1.06
N TYR A 90 -0.31 26.59 1.90
CA TYR A 90 0.43 27.79 1.49
C TYR A 90 1.86 27.50 1.01
N LEU A 91 2.33 26.27 1.16
CA LEU A 91 3.69 25.91 0.73
C LEU A 91 3.67 25.36 -0.71
N PRO A 92 4.71 25.67 -1.51
CA PRO A 92 4.86 25.11 -2.86
C PRO A 92 5.35 23.64 -2.79
N ILE A 93 4.51 22.76 -2.23
CA ILE A 93 4.81 21.36 -1.93
C ILE A 93 5.41 20.62 -3.13
N ASN A 94 4.90 20.88 -4.34
CA ASN A 94 5.38 20.24 -5.56
C ASN A 94 6.85 20.56 -5.89
N ILE A 95 7.38 21.66 -5.38
CA ILE A 95 8.78 22.10 -5.59
C ILE A 95 9.65 21.56 -4.45
N LEU A 96 9.13 21.60 -3.22
CA LEU A 96 9.89 21.26 -2.02
C LEU A 96 10.02 19.75 -1.81
N LEU A 97 9.00 18.98 -2.19
CA LEU A 97 8.93 17.55 -1.90
C LEU A 97 9.57 16.74 -3.05
N LYS A 98 10.65 16.02 -2.71
CA LYS A 98 11.36 15.12 -3.64
C LYS A 98 10.70 13.76 -3.74
N ASP A 99 10.31 13.19 -2.59
CA ASP A 99 9.70 11.87 -2.45
C ASP A 99 8.18 12.01 -2.48
N ARG A 100 7.55 11.66 -3.59
CA ARG A 100 6.13 11.94 -3.85
C ARG A 100 5.23 10.75 -3.66
N TYR A 101 5.73 9.53 -3.95
CA TYR A 101 4.96 8.29 -3.94
C TYR A 101 3.62 8.44 -4.68
N ASP A 102 3.70 8.73 -5.99
CA ASP A 102 2.52 9.01 -6.84
C ASP A 102 1.69 7.74 -7.08
N SER A 103 0.90 7.37 -6.07
CA SER A 103 0.03 6.19 -6.12
C SER A 103 -1.13 6.38 -7.10
N LYS A 104 -1.64 7.61 -7.26
CA LYS A 104 -2.77 7.93 -8.14
C LYS A 104 -2.52 7.56 -9.60
N ASN A 105 -1.33 7.85 -10.11
CA ASN A 105 -0.98 7.52 -11.50
C ASN A 105 -0.56 6.05 -11.66
N LYS A 106 -0.09 5.41 -10.60
CA LYS A 106 0.36 4.02 -10.60
C LYS A 106 -0.77 3.03 -10.44
N ILE A 107 -1.80 3.34 -9.63
CA ILE A 107 -2.92 2.43 -9.33
C ILE A 107 -3.62 1.93 -10.61
N LYS A 108 -3.72 2.77 -11.63
CA LYS A 108 -4.32 2.45 -12.94
C LYS A 108 -3.55 1.39 -13.73
N LYS A 109 -2.28 1.13 -13.37
CA LYS A 109 -1.42 0.14 -14.03
C LYS A 109 -1.45 -1.22 -13.32
N ILE A 110 -2.05 -1.29 -12.13
CA ILE A 110 -2.12 -2.54 -11.37
C ILE A 110 -3.13 -3.48 -12.03
N ASN A 111 -2.66 -4.67 -12.40
CA ASN A 111 -3.47 -5.74 -12.99
C ASN A 111 -3.69 -6.92 -12.03
N SER A 112 -3.24 -6.80 -10.80
CA SER A 112 -3.50 -7.75 -9.71
C SER A 112 -4.83 -7.43 -9.05
N PRO A 113 -5.57 -8.43 -8.55
CA PRO A 113 -6.69 -8.17 -7.64
C PRO A 113 -6.27 -7.26 -6.49
N ILE A 114 -7.10 -6.28 -6.14
CA ILE A 114 -6.74 -5.29 -5.13
C ILE A 114 -7.85 -5.12 -4.08
N LEU A 115 -7.45 -5.06 -2.81
CA LEU A 115 -8.30 -4.65 -1.69
C LEU A 115 -7.79 -3.32 -1.14
N ILE A 116 -8.65 -2.31 -1.08
CA ILE A 116 -8.35 -1.01 -0.48
C ILE A 116 -9.19 -0.84 0.78
N MET A 117 -8.51 -0.56 1.90
CA MET A 117 -9.14 -0.40 3.21
C MET A 117 -8.74 0.96 3.78
N HIS A 118 -9.72 1.71 4.35
CA HIS A 118 -9.42 3.04 4.88
C HIS A 118 -10.50 3.49 5.87
N GLY A 119 -10.09 3.81 7.09
CA GLY A 119 -10.99 4.31 8.14
C GLY A 119 -11.55 5.70 7.81
N LYS A 120 -12.83 5.93 8.11
CA LYS A 120 -13.48 7.23 7.84
C LYS A 120 -12.99 8.35 8.74
N LYS A 121 -12.54 7.99 9.95
CA LYS A 121 -12.03 8.95 10.93
C LYS A 121 -10.51 9.20 10.81
N ASP A 122 -9.88 8.70 9.73
CA ASP A 122 -8.46 8.96 9.49
C ASP A 122 -8.20 10.46 9.34
N ASN A 123 -7.50 11.01 10.33
CA ASN A 123 -7.10 12.41 10.41
C ASN A 123 -5.64 12.65 10.00
N ILE A 124 -4.91 11.59 9.59
CA ILE A 124 -3.54 11.67 9.08
C ILE A 124 -3.55 11.63 7.56
N VAL A 125 -4.24 10.64 6.98
CA VAL A 125 -4.46 10.53 5.55
C VAL A 125 -5.98 10.50 5.31
N PRO A 126 -6.61 11.56 4.79
CA PRO A 126 -8.06 11.59 4.64
C PRO A 126 -8.59 10.45 3.78
N GLN A 127 -9.65 9.78 4.23
CA GLN A 127 -10.28 8.64 3.54
C GLN A 127 -10.60 8.91 2.07
N LYS A 128 -10.89 10.16 1.70
CA LYS A 128 -11.13 10.55 0.30
C LYS A 128 -10.01 10.13 -0.65
N MET A 129 -8.76 10.01 -0.16
CA MET A 129 -7.64 9.53 -0.97
C MET A 129 -7.75 8.04 -1.26
N GLY A 130 -8.14 7.24 -0.27
CA GLY A 130 -8.40 5.81 -0.45
C GLY A 130 -9.57 5.56 -1.39
N LEU A 131 -10.65 6.36 -1.27
CA LEU A 131 -11.80 6.31 -2.19
C LEU A 131 -11.37 6.65 -3.62
N GLU A 132 -10.58 7.70 -3.82
CA GLU A 132 -10.08 8.09 -5.14
C GLU A 132 -9.19 7.01 -5.76
N LEU A 133 -8.34 6.35 -4.97
CA LEU A 133 -7.55 5.22 -5.45
C LEU A 133 -8.44 4.03 -5.81
N PHE A 134 -9.47 3.74 -5.00
CA PHE A 134 -10.42 2.68 -5.30
C PHE A 134 -11.16 2.93 -6.61
N GLU A 135 -11.64 4.15 -6.85
CA GLU A 135 -12.31 4.51 -8.10
C GLU A 135 -11.43 4.28 -9.32
N ASN A 136 -10.14 4.65 -9.22
CA ASN A 136 -9.16 4.55 -10.30
C ASN A 136 -8.49 3.19 -10.46
N ALA A 137 -8.67 2.25 -9.52
CA ALA A 137 -8.12 0.91 -9.59
C ALA A 137 -8.84 0.05 -10.64
N ASN A 138 -8.09 -0.85 -11.29
CA ASN A 138 -8.65 -1.83 -12.22
C ASN A 138 -9.39 -2.96 -11.50
N ASN A 139 -10.32 -3.61 -12.18
CA ASN A 139 -10.97 -4.83 -11.69
C ASN A 139 -10.04 -6.05 -11.79
N PRO A 140 -10.16 -7.04 -10.88
CA PRO A 140 -11.09 -7.08 -9.76
C PRO A 140 -10.61 -6.25 -8.57
N LYS A 141 -11.47 -5.39 -8.04
CA LYS A 141 -11.21 -4.52 -6.89
C LYS A 141 -12.23 -4.69 -5.79
N PHE A 142 -11.78 -4.59 -4.55
CA PHE A 142 -12.55 -4.75 -3.34
C PHE A 142 -12.25 -3.60 -2.39
N SER A 143 -13.19 -3.28 -1.52
CA SER A 143 -13.00 -2.19 -0.55
C SER A 143 -13.56 -2.53 0.83
N TYR A 144 -12.99 -1.86 1.84
CA TYR A 144 -13.53 -1.82 3.18
C TYR A 144 -13.29 -0.43 3.78
N PHE A 145 -14.36 0.32 4.02
CA PHE A 145 -14.32 1.71 4.49
C PHE A 145 -15.16 1.86 5.76
N PRO A 146 -14.64 1.40 6.92
CA PRO A 146 -15.38 1.46 8.18
C PRO A 146 -15.58 2.90 8.67
N GLU A 147 -16.76 3.15 9.26
CA GLU A 147 -17.20 4.47 9.73
C GLU A 147 -16.44 4.95 10.97
N ASN A 148 -15.93 4.03 11.79
CA ASN A 148 -15.41 4.34 13.11
C ASN A 148 -13.89 4.28 13.23
N ASP A 149 -13.21 3.68 12.26
CA ASP A 149 -11.77 3.50 12.29
C ASP A 149 -11.04 4.78 11.90
N ASP A 150 -9.88 4.96 12.50
CA ASP A 150 -8.93 6.03 12.19
C ASP A 150 -7.79 5.53 11.28
N HIS A 151 -6.61 6.16 11.33
CA HIS A 151 -5.45 5.82 10.53
C HIS A 151 -4.92 4.40 10.82
N MET A 152 -4.95 4.01 12.08
CA MET A 152 -4.58 2.67 12.56
C MET A 152 -5.84 1.86 12.71
N MET A 153 -6.25 1.19 11.63
CA MET A 153 -7.51 0.45 11.62
C MET A 153 -7.56 -0.62 12.73
N GLU A 154 -8.72 -0.81 13.35
CA GLU A 154 -8.90 -1.82 14.37
C GLU A 154 -8.98 -3.22 13.73
N TYR A 155 -8.07 -4.12 14.14
CA TYR A 155 -8.04 -5.52 13.66
C TYR A 155 -9.10 -6.36 14.35
N ASN A 156 -10.37 -6.00 14.15
CA ASN A 156 -11.53 -6.72 14.63
C ASN A 156 -11.95 -7.87 13.69
N ASP A 157 -12.97 -8.64 14.08
CA ASP A 157 -13.44 -9.79 13.32
C ASP A 157 -13.95 -9.40 11.92
N GLU A 158 -14.53 -8.20 11.76
CA GLU A 158 -15.03 -7.73 10.47
C GLU A 158 -13.86 -7.46 9.49
N LEU A 159 -12.84 -6.70 9.91
CA LEU A 159 -11.65 -6.45 9.10
C LEU A 159 -10.97 -7.76 8.71
N LEU A 160 -10.78 -8.66 9.69
CA LEU A 160 -10.18 -9.97 9.44
C LEU A 160 -11.00 -10.81 8.46
N PHE A 161 -12.33 -10.73 8.55
CA PHE A 161 -13.23 -11.40 7.59
C PHE A 161 -13.05 -10.83 6.17
N LYS A 162 -12.98 -9.48 6.01
CA LYS A 162 -12.77 -8.84 4.70
C LYS A 162 -11.45 -9.28 4.07
N ILE A 163 -10.36 -9.27 4.85
CA ILE A 163 -9.03 -9.72 4.39
C ILE A 163 -9.07 -11.22 4.01
N LYS A 164 -9.59 -12.08 4.88
CA LYS A 164 -9.71 -13.53 4.60
C LYS A 164 -10.55 -13.80 3.35
N ASN A 165 -11.69 -13.11 3.20
CA ASN A 165 -12.57 -13.26 2.05
C ASN A 165 -11.88 -12.81 0.74
N PHE A 166 -11.13 -11.72 0.78
CA PHE A 166 -10.31 -11.29 -0.36
C PHE A 166 -9.28 -12.37 -0.72
N ILE A 167 -8.49 -12.82 0.25
CA ILE A 167 -7.46 -13.83 0.05
C ILE A 167 -8.01 -15.15 -0.51
N ASN A 168 -9.23 -15.55 -0.12
CA ASN A 168 -9.86 -16.78 -0.60
C ASN A 168 -10.40 -16.66 -2.05
N LYS A 169 -10.46 -15.46 -2.60
CA LYS A 169 -10.87 -15.21 -4.01
C LYS A 169 -9.68 -15.16 -4.99
N LEU A 170 -8.46 -15.22 -4.47
CA LEU A 170 -7.23 -15.24 -5.29
C LEU A 170 -6.88 -16.67 -5.72
#